data_389ca0cf42f48ede38add1cf193543f4
#
_entry.id   389ca0cf42f48ede38add1cf193543f4
#
_cell.length_a   1.000
_cell.length_b   1.000
_cell.length_c   1.000
_cell.angle_alpha   90.00
_cell.angle_beta   90.00
_cell.angle_gamma   90.00
#
_symmetry.space_group_name_H-M   'P 1'
#
loop_
_entity.id
_entity.type
_entity.pdbx_description
1 polymer ?
#
loop_
_entity_poly.entity_id
_entity_poly.type
_entity_poly.pdbx_seq_one_letter_code
_entity_poly.pdbx_strand_id
1 'polypeptide(L)'
;MTPEMARERREQMLRDGYCVIPDILSPEFLLELRQESDHLNDTMEHHPDTKYQGTHLGIRYEDNAIMQRLAEWQPARQALEQMGFGDFKHGGGLIVLTKEPYAPALYWHQDWMRWNDPLSCTPWPQTIFLSYYLEETRIENGCLKVIPGSHLKRIPLHDQLVTAHE
;
A
#
# COMPACT_ATOMS: atom_id res chain seq x y z
N MET A 1 -11.41 15.87 5.15
CA MET A 1 -12.01 15.64 3.80
C MET A 1 -13.48 16.07 3.87
N THR A 2 -14.05 16.63 2.80
CA THR A 2 -15.50 16.94 2.77
C THR A 2 -16.33 15.65 2.58
N PRO A 3 -17.61 15.62 3.00
CA PRO A 3 -18.47 14.45 2.76
C PRO A 3 -18.60 14.06 1.28
N GLU A 4 -18.59 15.05 0.39
CA GLU A 4 -18.63 14.80 -1.05
C GLU A 4 -17.35 14.11 -1.54
N MET A 5 -16.18 14.63 -1.18
CA MET A 5 -14.88 14.00 -1.49
C MET A 5 -14.80 12.56 -0.91
N ALA A 6 -15.29 12.35 0.30
CA ALA A 6 -15.28 11.03 0.91
C ALA A 6 -16.12 10.03 0.10
N ARG A 7 -17.32 10.45 -0.35
CA ARG A 7 -18.18 9.64 -1.21
C ARG A 7 -17.49 9.33 -2.55
N GLU A 8 -16.93 10.33 -3.22
CA GLU A 8 -16.21 10.14 -4.50
C GLU A 8 -15.04 9.17 -4.37
N ARG A 9 -14.24 9.31 -3.31
CA ARG A 9 -13.11 8.40 -3.05
C ARG A 9 -13.56 6.98 -2.74
N ARG A 10 -14.65 6.83 -1.98
CA ARG A 10 -15.27 5.53 -1.75
C ARG A 10 -15.74 4.89 -3.07
N GLU A 11 -16.48 5.63 -3.88
CA GLU A 11 -16.96 5.14 -5.18
C GLU A 11 -15.80 4.76 -6.10
N GLN A 12 -14.76 5.57 -6.13
CA GLN A 12 -13.53 5.26 -6.87
C GLN A 12 -12.88 3.98 -6.35
N MET A 13 -12.69 3.84 -5.05
CA MET A 13 -12.10 2.66 -4.43
C MET A 13 -12.87 1.38 -4.78
N LEU A 14 -14.19 1.41 -4.69
CA LEU A 14 -15.04 0.26 -5.01
C LEU A 14 -15.10 -0.06 -6.51
N ARG A 15 -14.99 0.93 -7.39
CA ARG A 15 -15.02 0.77 -8.83
C ARG A 15 -13.67 0.37 -9.42
N ASP A 16 -12.60 1.06 -8.99
CA ASP A 16 -11.28 0.98 -9.60
C ASP A 16 -10.30 0.12 -8.79
N GLY A 17 -10.59 -0.12 -7.49
CA GLY A 17 -9.71 -0.85 -6.57
C GLY A 17 -8.67 0.03 -5.90
N TYR A 18 -8.66 1.33 -6.15
CA TYR A 18 -7.78 2.30 -5.51
C TYR A 18 -8.40 3.69 -5.50
N CYS A 19 -7.92 4.53 -4.62
CA CYS A 19 -8.12 5.98 -4.69
C CYS A 19 -6.88 6.71 -4.13
N VAL A 20 -6.76 7.99 -4.44
CA VAL A 20 -5.68 8.83 -3.94
C VAL A 20 -6.26 9.89 -3.01
N ILE A 21 -5.67 10.03 -1.83
CA ILE A 21 -6.01 11.05 -0.84
C ILE A 21 -4.79 11.97 -0.72
N PRO A 22 -4.82 13.16 -1.31
CA PRO A 22 -3.68 14.08 -1.24
C PRO A 22 -3.54 14.68 0.16
N ASP A 23 -2.33 15.14 0.46
CA ASP A 23 -2.00 15.96 1.64
C ASP A 23 -2.40 15.33 2.99
N ILE A 24 -2.35 13.99 3.06
CA ILE A 24 -2.73 13.26 4.27
C ILE A 24 -1.67 13.34 5.37
N LEU A 25 -0.40 13.50 5.01
CA LEU A 25 0.72 13.73 5.93
C LEU A 25 1.00 15.22 6.05
N SER A 26 1.31 15.70 7.27
CA SER A 26 1.87 17.03 7.42
C SER A 26 3.30 17.08 6.88
N PRO A 27 3.81 18.25 6.43
CA PRO A 27 5.19 18.38 5.96
C PRO A 27 6.22 17.91 7.01
N GLU A 28 5.97 18.23 8.28
CA GLU A 28 6.86 17.85 9.39
C GLU A 28 6.87 16.31 9.56
N PHE A 29 5.70 15.69 9.55
CA PHE A 29 5.62 14.23 9.70
C PHE A 29 6.17 13.49 8.49
N LEU A 30 5.99 14.05 7.29
CA LEU A 30 6.61 13.52 6.07
C LEU A 30 8.15 13.53 6.18
N LEU A 31 8.73 14.62 6.71
CA LEU A 31 10.17 14.73 6.91
C LEU A 31 10.67 13.69 7.93
N GLU A 32 9.99 13.53 9.06
CA GLU A 32 10.34 12.52 10.06
C GLU A 32 10.28 11.10 9.48
N LEU A 33 9.23 10.79 8.70
CA LEU A 33 9.08 9.49 8.05
C LEU A 33 10.18 9.20 7.03
N ARG A 34 10.63 10.21 6.28
CA ARG A 34 11.77 10.08 5.37
C ARG A 34 13.04 9.72 6.13
N GLN A 35 13.38 10.50 7.15
CA GLN A 35 14.56 10.26 7.98
C GLN A 35 14.55 8.89 8.63
N GLU A 36 13.40 8.47 9.16
CA GLU A 36 13.26 7.15 9.75
C GLU A 36 13.33 6.03 8.71
N SER A 37 12.74 6.21 7.55
CA SER A 37 12.81 5.22 6.47
C SER A 37 14.24 5.04 5.94
N ASP A 38 15.00 6.13 5.81
CA ASP A 38 16.43 6.09 5.45
C ASP A 38 17.23 5.37 6.53
N HIS A 39 17.02 5.70 7.80
CA HIS A 39 17.68 5.05 8.93
C HIS A 39 17.40 3.53 8.97
N LEU A 40 16.16 3.12 8.78
CA LEU A 40 15.79 1.71 8.74
C LEU A 40 16.43 1.00 7.53
N ASN A 41 16.45 1.64 6.39
CA ASN A 41 17.07 1.09 5.18
C ASN A 41 18.59 0.90 5.35
N ASP A 42 19.26 1.80 6.08
CA ASP A 42 20.70 1.73 6.33
C ASP A 42 21.08 0.74 7.44
N THR A 43 20.19 0.46 8.39
CA THR A 43 20.52 -0.29 9.61
C THR A 43 19.92 -1.68 9.70
N MET A 44 18.80 -1.93 9.00
CA MET A 44 18.17 -3.25 9.00
C MET A 44 18.83 -4.20 8.00
N GLU A 45 18.83 -5.48 8.34
CA GLU A 45 19.25 -6.52 7.42
C GLU A 45 18.25 -6.65 6.26
N HIS A 46 18.79 -6.59 5.04
CA HIS A 46 17.97 -6.74 3.84
C HIS A 46 17.85 -8.22 3.46
N HIS A 47 16.63 -8.64 3.14
CA HIS A 47 16.42 -10.01 2.65
C HIS A 47 17.17 -10.23 1.33
N PRO A 48 17.78 -11.41 1.08
CA PRO A 48 18.54 -11.69 -0.14
C PRO A 48 17.76 -11.44 -1.45
N ASP A 49 16.43 -11.53 -1.41
CA ASP A 49 15.59 -11.34 -2.59
C ASP A 49 15.31 -9.86 -2.94
N THR A 50 15.76 -8.91 -2.11
CA THR A 50 15.61 -7.46 -2.36
C THR A 50 16.19 -7.04 -3.71
N LYS A 51 17.26 -7.68 -4.15
CA LYS A 51 17.87 -7.46 -5.48
C LYS A 51 16.94 -7.73 -6.66
N TYR A 52 15.86 -8.49 -6.46
CA TYR A 52 14.90 -8.81 -7.51
C TYR A 52 13.65 -7.94 -7.47
N GLN A 53 13.28 -7.42 -6.30
CA GLN A 53 11.99 -6.76 -6.11
C GLN A 53 12.09 -5.35 -5.50
N GLY A 54 13.28 -4.92 -5.12
CA GLY A 54 13.50 -3.76 -4.25
C GLY A 54 13.49 -4.17 -2.78
N THR A 55 13.92 -3.26 -1.92
CA THR A 55 14.00 -3.50 -0.48
C THR A 55 12.62 -3.44 0.15
N HIS A 56 12.25 -4.50 0.87
CA HIS A 56 11.04 -4.60 1.67
C HIS A 56 11.44 -4.83 3.12
N LEU A 57 11.29 -3.81 3.95
CA LEU A 57 11.56 -3.91 5.39
C LEU A 57 10.23 -4.05 6.13
N GLY A 58 9.99 -5.21 6.70
CA GLY A 58 8.83 -5.45 7.56
C GLY A 58 9.07 -4.88 8.95
N ILE A 59 8.24 -3.94 9.38
CA ILE A 59 8.34 -3.26 10.67
C ILE A 59 7.11 -3.62 11.50
N ARG A 60 7.32 -4.12 12.70
CA ARG A 60 6.26 -4.24 13.70
C ARG A 60 6.05 -2.88 14.37
N TYR A 61 4.82 -2.49 14.58
CA TYR A 61 4.51 -1.18 15.18
C TYR A 61 5.14 -1.00 16.58
N GLU A 62 5.21 -2.09 17.35
CA GLU A 62 5.73 -2.11 18.71
C GLU A 62 7.23 -1.77 18.77
N ASP A 63 7.94 -2.02 17.69
CA ASP A 63 9.39 -1.90 17.63
C ASP A 63 9.86 -0.52 17.15
N ASN A 64 8.92 0.33 16.67
CA ASN A 64 9.26 1.64 16.11
C ASN A 64 8.17 2.69 16.38
N ALA A 65 8.49 3.66 17.23
CA ALA A 65 7.53 4.68 17.67
C ALA A 65 7.01 5.59 16.52
N ILE A 66 7.85 5.89 15.52
CA ILE A 66 7.44 6.71 14.36
C ILE A 66 6.48 5.91 13.47
N MET A 67 6.77 4.65 13.25
CA MET A 67 5.90 3.75 12.47
C MET A 67 4.60 3.43 13.21
N GLN A 68 4.64 3.31 14.53
CA GLN A 68 3.42 3.21 15.35
C GLN A 68 2.55 4.47 15.20
N ARG A 69 3.17 5.66 15.26
CA ARG A 69 2.45 6.93 15.04
C ARG A 69 1.84 7.01 13.64
N LEU A 70 2.52 6.47 12.61
CA LEU A 70 1.97 6.40 11.25
C LEU A 70 0.75 5.48 11.19
N ALA A 71 0.80 4.31 11.82
CA ALA A 71 -0.32 3.38 11.90
C ALA A 71 -1.54 4.00 12.59
N GLU A 72 -1.30 4.86 13.57
CA GLU A 72 -2.33 5.57 14.34
C GLU A 72 -2.63 6.97 13.80
N TRP A 73 -2.11 7.32 12.62
CA TRP A 73 -2.23 8.66 12.07
C TRP A 73 -3.68 9.09 11.87
N GLN A 74 -4.13 10.01 12.71
CA GLN A 74 -5.54 10.41 12.80
C GLN A 74 -6.15 10.89 11.49
N PRO A 75 -5.48 11.72 10.66
CA PRO A 75 -6.04 12.13 9.38
C PRO A 75 -6.36 10.95 8.45
N ALA A 76 -5.52 9.93 8.40
CA ALA A 76 -5.75 8.74 7.58
C ALA A 76 -6.90 7.88 8.14
N ARG A 77 -6.95 7.68 9.45
CA ARG A 77 -8.05 6.96 10.12
C ARG A 77 -9.39 7.64 9.88
N GLN A 78 -9.44 8.97 10.06
CA GLN A 78 -10.64 9.76 9.78
C GLN A 78 -11.04 9.70 8.30
N ALA A 79 -10.08 9.68 7.38
CA ALA A 79 -10.37 9.53 5.97
C ALA A 79 -11.03 8.17 5.68
N LEU A 80 -10.49 7.07 6.22
CA LEU A 80 -11.09 5.74 6.09
C LEU A 80 -12.49 5.70 6.70
N GLU A 81 -12.69 6.26 7.89
CA GLU A 81 -14.00 6.33 8.54
C GLU A 81 -15.02 7.08 7.70
N GLN A 82 -14.67 8.27 7.20
CA GLN A 82 -15.53 9.08 6.34
C GLN A 82 -15.88 8.38 5.02
N MET A 83 -14.96 7.58 4.48
CA MET A 83 -15.17 6.73 3.30
C MET A 83 -15.96 5.44 3.63
N GLY A 84 -16.28 5.18 4.91
CA GLY A 84 -17.01 3.98 5.35
C GLY A 84 -16.15 2.72 5.42
N PHE A 85 -14.84 2.87 5.61
CA PHE A 85 -13.87 1.79 5.82
C PHE A 85 -13.30 1.77 7.25
N GLY A 86 -13.96 2.44 8.19
CA GLY A 86 -13.50 2.56 9.58
C GLY A 86 -13.45 1.24 10.36
N ASP A 87 -14.17 0.21 9.91
CA ASP A 87 -14.20 -1.11 10.57
C ASP A 87 -12.95 -1.96 10.28
N PHE A 88 -12.10 -1.56 9.32
CA PHE A 88 -10.85 -2.26 9.05
C PHE A 88 -9.89 -2.10 10.21
N LYS A 89 -9.30 -3.24 10.63
CA LYS A 89 -8.32 -3.28 11.72
C LYS A 89 -6.90 -3.32 11.16
N HIS A 90 -5.96 -2.79 11.91
CA HIS A 90 -4.55 -2.88 11.56
C HIS A 90 -4.05 -4.32 11.52
N GLY A 91 -3.19 -4.61 10.54
CA GLY A 91 -2.55 -5.91 10.37
C GLY A 91 -1.35 -6.19 11.30
N GLY A 92 -1.01 -5.28 12.22
CA GLY A 92 0.07 -5.46 13.20
C GLY A 92 1.46 -4.99 12.73
N GLY A 93 1.62 -4.57 11.48
CA GLY A 93 2.89 -4.08 10.95
C GLY A 93 2.72 -3.31 9.67
N LEU A 94 3.80 -2.75 9.19
CA LEU A 94 3.90 -2.08 7.89
C LEU A 94 5.16 -2.51 7.14
N ILE A 95 5.25 -2.13 5.90
CA ILE A 95 6.41 -2.38 5.05
C ILE A 95 6.95 -1.04 4.57
N VAL A 96 8.24 -0.80 4.82
CA VAL A 96 9.00 0.25 4.15
C VAL A 96 9.50 -0.34 2.84
N LEU A 97 9.06 0.24 1.72
CA LEU A 97 9.42 -0.20 0.39
C LEU A 97 10.35 0.81 -0.26
N THR A 98 11.56 0.39 -0.59
CA THR A 98 12.54 1.19 -1.32
C THR A 98 12.83 0.58 -2.68
N LYS A 99 12.77 1.40 -3.72
CA LYS A 99 13.14 1.03 -5.08
C LYS A 99 14.54 1.55 -5.39
N GLU A 100 15.49 0.63 -5.50
CA GLU A 100 16.84 0.94 -5.94
C GLU A 100 16.88 1.33 -7.42
N PRO A 101 17.83 2.18 -7.84
CA PRO A 101 18.07 2.42 -9.25
C PRO A 101 18.30 1.11 -10.01
N TYR A 102 17.62 0.96 -11.16
CA TYR A 102 17.68 -0.22 -12.02
C TYR A 102 17.10 -1.50 -11.42
N ALA A 103 16.47 -1.46 -10.24
CA ALA A 103 15.76 -2.62 -9.72
C ALA A 103 14.63 -3.06 -10.67
N PRO A 104 14.41 -4.37 -10.83
CA PRO A 104 13.35 -4.87 -11.70
C PRO A 104 11.95 -4.42 -11.21
N ALA A 105 10.99 -4.43 -12.10
CA ALA A 105 9.61 -4.18 -11.73
C ALA A 105 9.12 -5.28 -10.77
N LEU A 106 8.39 -4.89 -9.74
CA LEU A 106 7.64 -5.85 -8.94
C LEU A 106 6.60 -6.55 -9.83
N TYR A 107 6.42 -7.85 -9.64
CA TYR A 107 5.41 -8.60 -10.38
C TYR A 107 4.00 -8.09 -10.07
N TRP A 108 3.09 -8.27 -11.00
CA TRP A 108 1.68 -7.96 -10.79
C TRP A 108 1.11 -8.89 -9.72
N HIS A 109 0.36 -8.35 -8.77
CA HIS A 109 -0.29 -9.13 -7.70
C HIS A 109 -1.53 -8.39 -7.19
N GLN A 110 -2.30 -9.08 -6.38
CA GLN A 110 -3.29 -8.50 -5.47
C GLN A 110 -2.77 -8.69 -4.04
N ASP A 111 -2.97 -7.70 -3.19
CA ASP A 111 -2.54 -7.75 -1.79
C ASP A 111 -3.27 -8.80 -0.96
N TRP A 112 -4.47 -9.19 -1.37
CA TRP A 112 -5.16 -10.37 -0.89
C TRP A 112 -4.53 -11.62 -1.50
N MET A 113 -3.69 -12.31 -0.75
CA MET A 113 -2.84 -13.40 -1.26
C MET A 113 -3.58 -14.73 -1.54
N ARG A 114 -4.89 -14.78 -1.35
CA ARG A 114 -5.72 -15.95 -1.71
C ARG A 114 -6.32 -15.79 -3.10
N TRP A 115 -5.51 -15.73 -4.10
CA TRP A 115 -5.92 -15.40 -5.48
C TRP A 115 -6.91 -16.39 -6.10
N ASN A 116 -6.95 -17.65 -5.62
CA ASN A 116 -7.93 -18.65 -6.04
C ASN A 116 -9.25 -18.60 -5.26
N ASP A 117 -9.33 -17.78 -4.20
CA ASP A 117 -10.54 -17.64 -3.41
C ASP A 117 -11.56 -16.76 -4.19
N PRO A 118 -12.84 -17.16 -4.27
CA PRO A 118 -13.89 -16.33 -4.84
C PRO A 118 -13.98 -14.92 -4.23
N LEU A 119 -13.60 -14.75 -2.97
CA LEU A 119 -13.54 -13.46 -2.28
C LEU A 119 -12.45 -12.52 -2.82
N SER A 120 -11.48 -13.03 -3.59
CA SER A 120 -10.46 -12.20 -4.23
C SER A 120 -11.01 -11.30 -5.33
N CYS A 121 -12.23 -11.59 -5.80
CA CYS A 121 -12.90 -10.83 -6.88
C CYS A 121 -14.26 -10.32 -6.40
N THR A 122 -14.27 -9.46 -5.40
CA THR A 122 -15.48 -8.84 -4.85
C THR A 122 -15.36 -7.32 -4.82
N PRO A 123 -16.49 -6.59 -4.95
CA PRO A 123 -16.47 -5.13 -4.83
C PRO A 123 -16.02 -4.63 -3.46
N TRP A 124 -16.29 -5.41 -2.39
CA TRP A 124 -15.87 -5.05 -1.04
C TRP A 124 -14.46 -5.60 -0.76
N PRO A 125 -13.49 -4.74 -0.44
CA PRO A 125 -12.11 -5.17 -0.23
C PRO A 125 -11.98 -6.06 1.01
N GLN A 126 -11.21 -7.14 0.91
CA GLN A 126 -10.85 -7.99 2.05
C GLN A 126 -9.67 -7.40 2.83
N THR A 127 -8.82 -6.67 2.14
CA THR A 127 -7.66 -5.97 2.68
C THR A 127 -7.55 -4.60 2.02
N ILE A 128 -7.16 -3.59 2.78
CA ILE A 128 -6.85 -2.24 2.28
C ILE A 128 -5.43 -1.91 2.68
N PHE A 129 -4.60 -1.52 1.72
CA PHE A 129 -3.29 -0.95 1.97
C PHE A 129 -3.35 0.57 1.92
N LEU A 130 -2.78 1.20 2.95
CA LEU A 130 -2.51 2.63 2.97
C LEU A 130 -1.07 2.84 2.55
N SER A 131 -0.86 3.20 1.30
CA SER A 131 0.48 3.46 0.76
C SER A 131 0.80 4.95 0.89
N TYR A 132 1.77 5.27 1.75
CA TYR A 132 2.27 6.62 1.93
C TYR A 132 3.51 6.82 1.05
N TYR A 133 3.39 7.72 0.08
CA TYR A 133 4.52 8.05 -0.81
C TYR A 133 5.36 9.13 -0.13
N LEU A 134 6.55 8.76 0.28
CA LEU A 134 7.48 9.66 0.95
C LEU A 134 8.27 10.52 -0.04
N GLU A 135 8.40 10.04 -1.28
CA GLU A 135 9.05 10.74 -2.38
C GLU A 135 8.12 10.87 -3.58
N GLU A 136 8.40 11.83 -4.46
CA GLU A 136 7.68 11.97 -5.70
C GLU A 136 7.94 10.76 -6.60
N THR A 137 6.88 10.07 -7.02
CA THR A 137 6.97 8.91 -7.90
C THR A 137 6.46 9.23 -9.30
N ARG A 138 7.22 8.80 -10.30
CA ARG A 138 6.95 8.97 -11.73
C ARG A 138 7.21 7.66 -12.47
N ILE A 139 6.87 7.60 -13.74
CA ILE A 139 7.15 6.42 -14.58
C ILE A 139 8.65 6.08 -14.57
N GLU A 140 9.49 7.12 -14.65
CA GLU A 140 10.94 7.02 -14.75
C GLU A 140 11.60 6.50 -13.46
N ASN A 141 10.97 6.69 -12.30
CA ASN A 141 11.50 6.24 -11.01
C ASN A 141 10.67 5.12 -10.36
N GLY A 142 9.81 4.45 -11.15
CA GLY A 142 9.14 3.24 -10.69
C GLY A 142 7.83 3.46 -9.92
N CYS A 143 7.00 4.41 -10.34
CA CYS A 143 5.67 4.60 -9.74
C CYS A 143 4.84 3.31 -9.77
N LEU A 144 3.92 3.20 -8.82
CA LEU A 144 2.94 2.12 -8.80
C LEU A 144 2.09 2.13 -10.07
N LYS A 145 1.84 0.95 -10.61
CA LYS A 145 0.91 0.73 -11.72
C LYS A 145 -0.26 -0.09 -11.23
N VAL A 146 -1.46 0.28 -11.64
CA VAL A 146 -2.69 -0.43 -11.27
C VAL A 146 -3.50 -0.77 -12.52
N ILE A 147 -4.28 -1.84 -12.45
CA ILE A 147 -5.26 -2.21 -13.47
C ILE A 147 -6.64 -1.91 -12.87
N PRO A 148 -7.28 -0.78 -13.22
CA PRO A 148 -8.56 -0.40 -12.63
C PRO A 148 -9.61 -1.48 -12.81
N GLY A 149 -10.36 -1.79 -11.74
CA GLY A 149 -11.43 -2.77 -11.76
C GLY A 149 -10.99 -4.23 -11.78
N SER A 150 -9.67 -4.53 -11.72
CA SER A 150 -9.17 -5.91 -11.73
C SER A 150 -9.58 -6.73 -10.50
N HIS A 151 -9.95 -6.06 -9.42
CA HIS A 151 -10.47 -6.68 -8.19
C HIS A 151 -11.95 -7.13 -8.29
N LEU A 152 -12.66 -6.74 -9.34
CA LEU A 152 -14.10 -7.05 -9.48
C LEU A 152 -14.37 -8.39 -10.16
N LYS A 153 -13.42 -8.88 -10.93
CA LYS A 153 -13.55 -10.14 -11.64
C LYS A 153 -12.20 -10.75 -11.98
N ARG A 154 -12.17 -12.07 -12.07
CA ARG A 154 -10.98 -12.78 -12.52
C ARG A 154 -10.67 -12.41 -13.97
N ILE A 155 -9.43 -12.07 -14.24
CA ILE A 155 -8.90 -11.79 -15.59
C ILE A 155 -7.74 -12.77 -15.86
N PRO A 156 -7.31 -12.98 -17.11
CA PRO A 156 -6.23 -13.93 -17.44
C PRO A 156 -4.94 -13.73 -16.68
N LEU A 157 -4.63 -12.50 -16.25
CA LEU A 157 -3.47 -12.21 -15.44
C LEU A 157 -3.51 -12.91 -14.07
N HIS A 158 -4.69 -13.05 -13.46
CA HIS A 158 -4.83 -13.81 -12.21
C HIS A 158 -4.39 -15.26 -12.36
N ASP A 159 -4.74 -15.90 -13.48
CA ASP A 159 -4.38 -17.29 -13.75
C ASP A 159 -2.87 -17.45 -13.94
N GLN A 160 -2.22 -16.48 -14.58
CA GLN A 160 -0.76 -16.44 -14.72
C GLN A 160 -0.06 -16.27 -13.38
N LEU A 161 -0.59 -15.42 -12.49
CA LEU A 161 -0.03 -15.19 -11.15
C LEU A 161 -0.14 -16.46 -10.29
N VAL A 162 -1.29 -17.12 -10.30
CA VAL A 162 -1.48 -18.39 -9.58
C VAL A 162 -0.47 -19.43 -10.05
N THR A 163 -0.34 -19.64 -11.37
CA THR A 163 0.60 -20.63 -11.93
C THR A 163 2.06 -20.29 -11.61
N ALA A 164 2.41 -19.03 -11.47
CA ALA A 164 3.78 -18.62 -11.13
C ALA A 164 4.15 -18.87 -9.66
N HIS A 165 3.16 -19.08 -8.80
CA HIS A 165 3.34 -19.25 -7.34
C HIS A 165 2.97 -20.63 -6.80
N GLU A 166 2.42 -21.52 -7.62
CA GLU A 166 2.23 -22.94 -7.33
C GLU A 166 3.50 -23.76 -7.64
#